data_6428cd9971d09b56593dd7621a933f4a
#
_entry.id   6428cd9971d09b56593dd7621a933f4a
#
_cell.length_a   1.000
_cell.length_b   1.000
_cell.length_c   1.000
_cell.angle_alpha   90.00
_cell.angle_beta   90.00
_cell.angle_gamma   90.00
#
_symmetry.space_group_name_H-M   'P 1'
#
loop_
_entity.id
_entity.type
_entity.pdbx_description
1 polymer ?
#
loop_
_entity_poly.entity_id
_entity_poly.type
_entity_poly.pdbx_seq_one_letter_code
_entity_poly.pdbx_strand_id
1 'polypeptide(L)'
;MLGSRHLPGKERSYRTSRREAHLFFALAGVLVCLGTVLRVQASFTELWQDEIWSLILLRDVTSPIDIVTKIHESNNHILNSLFLYFLGDHTSWLPYRLLSLVSGIGSILVAGAIARRWGRLEALTAVALFSTSFLLVLYSSEARGYMPEVFFALVAFLIAEDYGTRPALWSALSFSLAVMLGFLSHLTFAFAYFGLVQWMLWKSKNPRFPCASIANFLVWNGAPLLFLSALYLINIRTTQHGGVYENISLSRSLHEVATLPLGLATTGPGMVVGLIFCFFVIAVTLRLLNEPKDDRWVFFVTILALPSALLVVVGATARVWYLRYALAPIAVFYIVLAIFLCRQYRRHLRGKFVYVAVLLVFFIGNGWRIAGLCTVGRGHYLEALRYMAEHTAGDTIRVTGDHHASITTTLWFYRRYVPGKSIVYDVDRDGPEPPAWFIVALAPGDHREPGPVTSGREYTFERAYDCFDSGYRWLLYRRSTIDEQGGSRPSLP
;
A
#
# COMPACT_ATOMS: atom_id res chain seq x y z
N MET A 1 41.47 56.85 -9.57
CA MET A 1 40.36 56.23 -10.30
C MET A 1 40.72 54.78 -10.59
N LEU A 2 40.30 53.85 -9.75
CA LEU A 2 40.43 52.40 -9.97
C LEU A 2 39.11 51.86 -10.47
N GLY A 3 39.03 51.61 -11.78
CA GLY A 3 37.84 51.03 -12.42
C GLY A 3 37.63 49.57 -12.00
N SER A 4 36.52 49.26 -11.37
CA SER A 4 36.07 47.91 -11.07
C SER A 4 35.74 47.19 -12.37
N ARG A 5 36.64 46.29 -12.81
CA ARG A 5 36.33 45.35 -13.91
C ARG A 5 35.26 44.38 -13.46
N HIS A 6 34.02 44.59 -13.86
CA HIS A 6 32.94 43.58 -13.79
C HIS A 6 33.37 42.35 -14.61
N LEU A 7 33.53 41.21 -13.94
CA LEU A 7 33.84 39.92 -14.56
C LEU A 7 32.53 39.30 -15.08
N PRO A 8 32.26 39.29 -16.40
CA PRO A 8 30.99 38.82 -16.98
C PRO A 8 30.73 37.32 -16.82
N GLY A 9 31.74 36.54 -16.41
CA GLY A 9 31.64 35.10 -16.21
C GLY A 9 30.89 34.69 -14.92
N LYS A 10 30.98 35.47 -13.84
CA LYS A 10 30.32 35.16 -12.57
C LYS A 10 28.79 35.37 -12.63
N GLU A 11 28.31 36.41 -13.28
CA GLU A 11 26.86 36.64 -13.45
C GLU A 11 26.21 35.62 -14.37
N ARG A 12 26.89 35.17 -15.42
CA ARG A 12 26.38 34.12 -16.33
C ARG A 12 26.27 32.78 -15.62
N SER A 13 27.25 32.41 -14.81
CA SER A 13 27.22 31.21 -13.99
C SER A 13 26.12 31.23 -12.90
N TYR A 14 25.89 32.40 -12.27
CA TYR A 14 24.84 32.58 -11.28
C TYR A 14 23.44 32.52 -11.89
N ARG A 15 23.22 33.13 -13.06
CA ARG A 15 21.93 33.09 -13.77
C ARG A 15 21.59 31.70 -14.32
N THR A 16 22.57 30.94 -14.83
CA THR A 16 22.36 29.55 -15.25
C THR A 16 22.02 28.65 -14.07
N SER A 17 22.73 28.76 -12.97
CA SER A 17 22.44 27.98 -11.74
C SER A 17 21.04 28.28 -11.16
N ARG A 18 20.59 29.54 -11.23
CA ARG A 18 19.25 29.94 -10.74
C ARG A 18 18.15 29.42 -11.66
N ARG A 19 18.34 29.50 -12.99
CA ARG A 19 17.38 28.96 -13.97
C ARG A 19 17.23 27.44 -13.86
N GLU A 20 18.32 26.73 -13.67
CA GLU A 20 18.30 25.27 -13.42
C GLU A 20 17.58 24.90 -12.11
N ALA A 21 17.75 25.72 -11.06
CA ALA A 21 17.03 25.51 -9.81
C ALA A 21 15.52 25.73 -9.99
N HIS A 22 15.11 26.79 -10.68
CA HIS A 22 13.69 27.03 -10.97
C HIS A 22 13.06 25.91 -11.80
N LEU A 23 13.77 25.43 -12.83
CA LEU A 23 13.30 24.31 -13.66
C LEU A 23 13.16 23.03 -12.83
N PHE A 24 14.13 22.73 -11.94
CA PHE A 24 14.06 21.60 -11.04
C PHE A 24 12.82 21.65 -10.14
N PHE A 25 12.56 22.78 -9.47
CA PHE A 25 11.40 22.92 -8.58
C PHE A 25 10.08 22.90 -9.36
N ALA A 26 10.04 23.49 -10.57
CA ALA A 26 8.85 23.45 -11.43
C ALA A 26 8.52 21.99 -11.84
N LEU A 27 9.51 21.22 -12.32
CA LEU A 27 9.32 19.83 -12.69
C LEU A 27 8.94 18.96 -11.49
N ALA A 28 9.61 19.15 -10.36
CA ALA A 28 9.26 18.43 -9.12
C ALA A 28 7.82 18.76 -8.69
N GLY A 29 7.42 20.05 -8.75
CA GLY A 29 6.06 20.48 -8.44
C GLY A 29 5.02 19.83 -9.35
N VAL A 30 5.26 19.79 -10.67
CA VAL A 30 4.37 19.12 -11.63
C VAL A 30 4.22 17.62 -11.30
N LEU A 31 5.32 16.93 -10.99
CA LEU A 31 5.29 15.52 -10.64
C LEU A 31 4.54 15.26 -9.31
N VAL A 32 4.74 16.11 -8.30
CA VAL A 32 4.01 16.01 -7.04
C VAL A 32 2.52 16.27 -7.25
N CYS A 33 2.15 17.28 -8.05
CA CYS A 33 0.75 17.54 -8.42
C CYS A 33 0.14 16.34 -9.14
N LEU A 34 0.83 15.76 -10.12
CA LEU A 34 0.38 14.54 -10.80
C LEU A 34 0.16 13.40 -9.80
N GLY A 35 1.15 13.12 -8.94
CA GLY A 35 1.05 12.07 -7.93
C GLY A 35 -0.08 12.31 -6.93
N THR A 36 -0.38 13.56 -6.60
CA THR A 36 -1.52 13.95 -5.75
C THR A 36 -2.85 13.68 -6.46
N VAL A 37 -2.99 14.12 -7.72
CA VAL A 37 -4.21 13.90 -8.52
C VAL A 37 -4.52 12.41 -8.66
N LEU A 38 -3.53 11.58 -8.98
CA LEU A 38 -3.71 10.14 -9.12
C LEU A 38 -4.21 9.48 -7.81
N ARG A 39 -3.67 9.90 -6.64
CA ARG A 39 -4.08 9.40 -5.34
C ARG A 39 -5.49 9.83 -4.95
N VAL A 40 -5.80 11.10 -5.19
CA VAL A 40 -7.15 11.64 -4.93
C VAL A 40 -8.17 10.93 -5.81
N GLN A 41 -7.88 10.77 -7.10
CA GLN A 41 -8.78 10.07 -8.04
C GLN A 41 -9.02 8.61 -7.60
N ALA A 42 -7.97 7.88 -7.22
CA ALA A 42 -8.09 6.51 -6.71
C ALA A 42 -8.85 6.44 -5.37
N SER A 43 -8.89 7.53 -4.59
CA SER A 43 -9.59 7.59 -3.31
C SER A 43 -11.10 7.76 -3.43
N PHE A 44 -11.65 7.98 -4.62
CA PHE A 44 -13.10 8.04 -4.86
C PHE A 44 -13.72 6.67 -5.15
N THR A 45 -12.94 5.62 -5.31
CA THR A 45 -13.44 4.25 -5.43
C THR A 45 -14.13 3.77 -4.14
N GLU A 46 -15.04 2.81 -4.23
CA GLU A 46 -15.73 2.26 -3.05
C GLU A 46 -14.77 1.67 -2.01
N LEU A 47 -15.17 1.65 -0.74
CA LEU A 47 -14.42 0.98 0.33
C LEU A 47 -14.55 -0.54 0.16
N TRP A 48 -13.45 -1.25 0.31
CA TRP A 48 -13.44 -2.70 0.28
C TRP A 48 -13.38 -3.31 1.68
N GLN A 49 -13.53 -4.61 1.76
CA GLN A 49 -13.72 -5.35 3.01
C GLN A 49 -12.77 -4.94 4.14
N ASP A 50 -11.47 -4.86 3.89
CA ASP A 50 -10.49 -4.57 4.96
C ASP A 50 -10.62 -3.14 5.52
N GLU A 51 -11.01 -2.16 4.67
CA GLU A 51 -11.28 -0.79 5.11
C GLU A 51 -12.55 -0.75 5.98
N ILE A 52 -13.62 -1.43 5.52
CA ILE A 52 -14.88 -1.53 6.26
C ILE A 52 -14.67 -2.27 7.57
N TRP A 53 -13.86 -3.34 7.58
CA TRP A 53 -13.54 -4.07 8.79
C TRP A 53 -12.86 -3.18 9.85
N SER A 54 -11.99 -2.25 9.41
CA SER A 54 -11.41 -1.26 10.33
C SER A 54 -12.46 -0.38 11.00
N LEU A 55 -13.58 -0.05 10.32
CA LEU A 55 -14.70 0.69 10.89
C LEU A 55 -15.55 -0.18 11.84
N ILE A 56 -15.73 -1.46 11.50
CA ILE A 56 -16.46 -2.42 12.36
C ILE A 56 -15.74 -2.60 13.69
N LEU A 57 -14.43 -2.70 13.70
CA LEU A 57 -13.63 -2.85 14.93
C LEU A 57 -13.79 -1.67 15.89
N LEU A 58 -14.23 -0.51 15.41
CA LEU A 58 -14.43 0.70 16.23
C LEU A 58 -15.83 0.83 16.83
N ARG A 59 -16.79 -0.05 16.48
CA ARG A 59 -18.20 0.10 16.90
C ARG A 59 -18.39 0.12 18.41
N ASP A 60 -17.65 -0.73 19.10
CA ASP A 60 -17.79 -0.93 20.54
C ASP A 60 -16.67 -0.22 21.33
N VAL A 61 -15.90 0.64 20.65
CA VAL A 61 -14.82 1.44 21.24
C VAL A 61 -15.41 2.68 21.91
N THR A 62 -15.21 2.80 23.21
CA THR A 62 -15.72 3.92 24.02
C THR A 62 -14.65 4.99 24.31
N SER A 63 -13.37 4.61 24.22
CA SER A 63 -12.25 5.53 24.43
C SER A 63 -11.07 5.22 23.52
N PRO A 64 -10.19 6.21 23.20
CA PRO A 64 -9.02 5.96 22.34
C PRO A 64 -8.09 4.88 22.88
N ILE A 65 -8.02 4.69 24.21
CA ILE A 65 -7.16 3.69 24.82
C ILE A 65 -7.65 2.26 24.51
N ASP A 66 -8.97 2.09 24.33
CA ASP A 66 -9.58 0.80 24.00
C ASP A 66 -9.04 0.24 22.67
N ILE A 67 -8.67 1.12 21.74
CA ILE A 67 -8.09 0.74 20.44
C ILE A 67 -6.79 -0.05 20.64
N VAL A 68 -6.00 0.33 21.64
CA VAL A 68 -4.74 -0.34 21.95
C VAL A 68 -4.94 -1.54 22.87
N THR A 69 -5.88 -1.45 23.82
CA THR A 69 -5.99 -2.42 24.93
C THR A 69 -7.04 -3.49 24.72
N LYS A 70 -8.02 -3.27 23.82
CA LYS A 70 -9.15 -4.19 23.61
C LYS A 70 -9.22 -4.76 22.20
N ILE A 71 -8.70 -4.06 21.18
CA ILE A 71 -8.72 -4.55 19.82
C ILE A 71 -7.43 -5.34 19.53
N HIS A 72 -7.55 -6.66 19.60
CA HIS A 72 -6.44 -7.61 19.39
C HIS A 72 -6.61 -8.35 18.04
N GLU A 73 -6.85 -7.59 16.98
CA GLU A 73 -7.05 -8.08 15.61
C GLU A 73 -5.92 -7.64 14.70
N SER A 74 -5.48 -8.52 13.81
CA SER A 74 -4.39 -8.22 12.84
C SER A 74 -4.72 -7.06 11.88
N ASN A 75 -6.00 -6.76 11.69
CA ASN A 75 -6.48 -5.62 10.89
C ASN A 75 -6.46 -4.29 11.65
N ASN A 76 -6.16 -4.30 12.96
CA ASN A 76 -6.07 -3.09 13.77
C ASN A 76 -4.75 -2.36 13.49
N HIS A 77 -4.78 -1.46 12.55
CA HIS A 77 -3.70 -0.49 12.31
C HIS A 77 -3.89 0.68 13.27
N ILE A 78 -3.30 0.61 14.46
CA ILE A 78 -3.64 1.46 15.62
C ILE A 78 -3.70 2.95 15.28
N LEU A 79 -2.71 3.50 14.54
CA LEU A 79 -2.72 4.91 14.12
C LEU A 79 -3.91 5.23 13.22
N ASN A 80 -4.22 4.35 12.26
CA ASN A 80 -5.37 4.53 11.39
C ASN A 80 -6.69 4.38 12.16
N SER A 81 -6.77 3.41 13.08
CA SER A 81 -7.95 3.22 13.93
C SER A 81 -8.19 4.43 14.84
N LEU A 82 -7.14 5.02 15.43
CA LEU A 82 -7.22 6.28 16.18
C LEU A 82 -7.72 7.44 15.30
N PHE A 83 -7.18 7.56 14.09
CA PHE A 83 -7.64 8.57 13.14
C PHE A 83 -9.13 8.40 12.81
N LEU A 84 -9.57 7.18 12.48
CA LEU A 84 -10.97 6.87 12.18
C LEU A 84 -11.89 7.11 13.38
N TYR A 85 -11.45 6.80 14.61
CA TYR A 85 -12.19 7.04 15.83
C TYR A 85 -12.51 8.54 16.04
N PHE A 86 -11.50 9.41 15.86
CA PHE A 86 -11.70 10.85 15.98
C PHE A 86 -12.42 11.47 14.79
N LEU A 87 -12.30 10.86 13.63
CA LEU A 87 -12.99 11.30 12.43
C LEU A 87 -14.51 11.09 12.51
N GLY A 88 -14.94 9.92 13.04
CA GLY A 88 -16.34 9.53 13.10
C GLY A 88 -16.93 9.12 11.76
N ASP A 89 -18.27 9.05 11.71
CA ASP A 89 -19.00 8.64 10.50
C ASP A 89 -19.11 9.73 9.44
N HIS A 90 -18.87 9.37 8.19
CA HIS A 90 -18.97 10.24 7.02
C HIS A 90 -19.81 9.63 5.91
N THR A 91 -20.39 10.48 5.07
CA THR A 91 -21.24 10.09 3.92
C THR A 91 -20.43 9.80 2.65
N SER A 92 -19.16 10.19 2.60
CA SER A 92 -18.26 9.93 1.47
C SER A 92 -17.03 9.15 1.93
N TRP A 93 -16.36 8.48 0.99
CA TRP A 93 -15.20 7.60 1.28
C TRP A 93 -13.90 8.37 1.54
N LEU A 94 -13.74 9.53 0.91
CA LEU A 94 -12.49 10.30 0.94
C LEU A 94 -11.99 10.65 2.36
N PRO A 95 -12.85 11.11 3.31
CA PRO A 95 -12.39 11.41 4.67
C PRO A 95 -11.71 10.24 5.36
N TYR A 96 -12.22 9.02 5.20
CA TYR A 96 -11.63 7.84 5.81
C TYR A 96 -10.19 7.55 5.33
N ARG A 97 -9.85 7.99 4.10
CA ARG A 97 -8.55 7.78 3.44
C ARG A 97 -7.55 8.91 3.63
N LEU A 98 -7.94 10.01 4.31
CA LEU A 98 -7.10 11.22 4.42
C LEU A 98 -5.74 10.95 5.06
N LEU A 99 -5.66 10.12 6.09
CA LEU A 99 -4.38 9.80 6.73
C LEU A 99 -3.41 9.14 5.73
N SER A 100 -3.87 8.16 4.98
CA SER A 100 -3.07 7.47 3.95
C SER A 100 -2.75 8.38 2.78
N LEU A 101 -3.70 9.23 2.36
CA LEU A 101 -3.52 10.19 1.28
C LEU A 101 -2.43 11.21 1.60
N VAL A 102 -2.50 11.86 2.77
CA VAL A 102 -1.51 12.83 3.24
C VAL A 102 -0.14 12.18 3.40
N SER A 103 -0.09 10.99 3.99
CA SER A 103 1.16 10.22 4.14
C SER A 103 1.76 9.85 2.78
N GLY A 104 0.92 9.47 1.81
CA GLY A 104 1.36 9.14 0.47
C GLY A 104 1.94 10.34 -0.29
N ILE A 105 1.31 11.52 -0.17
CA ILE A 105 1.83 12.76 -0.75
C ILE A 105 3.13 13.17 -0.04
N GLY A 106 3.16 13.11 1.30
CA GLY A 106 4.35 13.37 2.10
C GLY A 106 5.53 12.46 1.72
N SER A 107 5.25 11.19 1.42
CA SER A 107 6.28 10.22 0.99
C SER A 107 6.94 10.60 -0.34
N ILE A 108 6.23 11.21 -1.28
CA ILE A 108 6.81 11.74 -2.53
C ILE A 108 7.87 12.80 -2.20
N LEU A 109 7.51 13.75 -1.30
CA LEU A 109 8.40 14.86 -0.93
C LEU A 109 9.62 14.36 -0.17
N VAL A 110 9.43 13.46 0.80
CA VAL A 110 10.53 12.91 1.60
C VAL A 110 11.47 12.05 0.75
N ALA A 111 10.95 11.23 -0.16
CA ALA A 111 11.77 10.44 -1.08
C ALA A 111 12.61 11.34 -2.00
N GLY A 112 12.02 12.43 -2.52
CA GLY A 112 12.74 13.45 -3.27
C GLY A 112 13.86 14.11 -2.45
N ALA A 113 13.58 14.45 -1.18
CA ALA A 113 14.57 15.03 -0.26
C ALA A 113 15.73 14.07 0.03
N ILE A 114 15.43 12.79 0.26
CA ILE A 114 16.44 11.74 0.43
C ILE A 114 17.30 11.63 -0.82
N ALA A 115 16.69 11.39 -1.99
CA ALA A 115 17.42 11.20 -3.24
C ALA A 115 18.21 12.46 -3.68
N ARG A 116 17.81 13.64 -3.23
CA ARG A 116 18.50 14.91 -3.48
C ARG A 116 19.93 14.92 -2.96
N ARG A 117 20.26 14.08 -1.96
CA ARG A 117 21.62 13.89 -1.43
C ARG A 117 22.62 13.40 -2.49
N TRP A 118 22.13 12.71 -3.53
CA TRP A 118 22.96 12.24 -4.66
C TRP A 118 22.90 13.17 -5.88
N GLY A 119 21.85 13.98 -6.02
CA GLY A 119 21.73 14.98 -7.07
C GLY A 119 20.30 15.40 -7.41
N ARG A 120 20.17 16.39 -8.28
CA ARG A 120 18.87 16.90 -8.75
C ARG A 120 18.14 15.87 -9.64
N LEU A 121 18.87 15.16 -10.50
CA LEU A 121 18.29 14.14 -11.38
C LEU A 121 17.76 12.95 -10.58
N GLU A 122 18.51 12.50 -9.55
CA GLU A 122 18.10 11.46 -8.64
C GLU A 122 16.80 11.84 -7.89
N ALA A 123 16.74 13.08 -7.40
CA ALA A 123 15.54 13.59 -6.74
C ALA A 123 14.33 13.59 -7.69
N LEU A 124 14.46 14.11 -8.92
CA LEU A 124 13.38 14.11 -9.92
C LEU A 124 12.93 12.68 -10.27
N THR A 125 13.90 11.78 -10.45
CA THR A 125 13.60 10.37 -10.77
C THR A 125 12.86 9.69 -9.59
N ALA A 126 13.31 9.89 -8.35
CA ALA A 126 12.63 9.35 -7.18
C ALA A 126 11.20 9.93 -7.03
N VAL A 127 11.05 11.27 -7.19
CA VAL A 127 9.73 11.91 -7.17
C VAL A 127 8.83 11.33 -8.26
N ALA A 128 9.34 11.12 -9.48
CA ALA A 128 8.57 10.54 -10.59
C ALA A 128 8.11 9.10 -10.27
N LEU A 129 9.03 8.24 -9.80
CA LEU A 129 8.72 6.86 -9.41
C LEU A 129 7.66 6.82 -8.29
N PHE A 130 7.82 7.64 -7.24
CA PHE A 130 6.84 7.71 -6.14
C PHE A 130 5.49 8.26 -6.57
N SER A 131 5.48 9.25 -7.46
CA SER A 131 4.25 9.88 -7.95
C SER A 131 3.39 8.93 -8.75
N THR A 132 4.01 8.04 -9.54
CA THR A 132 3.32 7.21 -10.54
C THR A 132 3.38 5.71 -10.24
N SER A 133 3.93 5.28 -9.10
CA SER A 133 3.87 3.88 -8.69
C SER A 133 2.44 3.47 -8.37
N PHE A 134 1.95 2.43 -9.05
CA PHE A 134 0.62 1.84 -8.78
C PHE A 134 0.48 1.42 -7.32
N LEU A 135 1.45 0.71 -6.76
CA LEU A 135 1.39 0.25 -5.37
C LEU A 135 1.30 1.41 -4.39
N LEU A 136 2.11 2.47 -4.58
CA LEU A 136 2.06 3.63 -3.69
C LEU A 136 0.77 4.45 -3.89
N VAL A 137 0.19 4.50 -5.09
CA VAL A 137 -1.13 5.10 -5.33
C VAL A 137 -2.22 4.27 -4.69
N LEU A 138 -2.24 2.94 -4.91
CA LEU A 138 -3.20 2.00 -4.34
C LEU A 138 -3.29 2.15 -2.82
N TYR A 139 -2.16 2.00 -2.10
CA TYR A 139 -2.14 2.06 -0.64
C TYR A 139 -2.27 3.47 -0.07
N SER A 140 -2.02 4.53 -0.86
CA SER A 140 -2.36 5.91 -0.47
C SER A 140 -3.87 6.18 -0.51
N SER A 141 -4.61 5.39 -1.29
CA SER A 141 -6.06 5.49 -1.48
C SER A 141 -6.83 4.41 -0.72
N GLU A 142 -6.25 3.87 0.36
CA GLU A 142 -6.90 2.94 1.30
C GLU A 142 -6.87 3.50 2.72
N ALA A 143 -7.95 3.32 3.47
CA ALA A 143 -8.06 3.69 4.89
C ALA A 143 -7.32 2.67 5.77
N ARG A 144 -5.99 2.57 5.59
CA ARG A 144 -5.12 1.57 6.20
C ARG A 144 -3.78 2.17 6.66
N GLY A 145 -3.02 1.44 7.46
CA GLY A 145 -1.74 1.91 8.03
C GLY A 145 -0.52 1.81 7.12
N TYR A 146 -0.61 1.24 5.91
CA TYR A 146 0.55 0.96 5.06
C TYR A 146 1.28 2.21 4.56
N MET A 147 0.54 3.22 4.09
CA MET A 147 1.20 4.46 3.63
C MET A 147 1.73 5.33 4.76
N PRO A 148 1.04 5.49 5.91
CA PRO A 148 1.66 6.08 7.10
C PRO A 148 2.95 5.37 7.53
N GLU A 149 3.00 4.02 7.49
CA GLU A 149 4.22 3.25 7.74
C GLU A 149 5.37 3.65 6.81
N VAL A 150 5.13 3.68 5.49
CA VAL A 150 6.13 4.11 4.49
C VAL A 150 6.60 5.54 4.78
N PHE A 151 5.68 6.44 5.04
CA PHE A 151 6.00 7.84 5.33
C PHE A 151 6.92 7.97 6.53
N PHE A 152 6.57 7.33 7.65
CA PHE A 152 7.38 7.39 8.87
C PHE A 152 8.71 6.65 8.73
N ALA A 153 8.79 5.58 7.91
CA ALA A 153 10.06 4.92 7.61
C ALA A 153 11.03 5.85 6.87
N LEU A 154 10.55 6.59 5.87
CA LEU A 154 11.35 7.57 5.14
C LEU A 154 11.73 8.77 6.00
N VAL A 155 10.82 9.28 6.84
CA VAL A 155 11.09 10.37 7.79
C VAL A 155 12.13 9.93 8.82
N ALA A 156 11.98 8.76 9.43
CA ALA A 156 12.95 8.23 10.38
C ALA A 156 14.35 8.05 9.75
N PHE A 157 14.40 7.57 8.49
CA PHE A 157 15.66 7.48 7.74
C PHE A 157 16.31 8.86 7.54
N LEU A 158 15.53 9.85 7.12
CA LEU A 158 16.03 11.21 6.87
C LEU A 158 16.60 11.85 8.16
N ILE A 159 15.92 11.64 9.30
CA ILE A 159 16.39 12.13 10.61
C ILE A 159 17.63 11.35 11.07
N ALA A 160 17.68 10.03 10.84
CA ALA A 160 18.81 9.18 11.23
C ALA A 160 20.11 9.50 10.49
N GLU A 161 20.06 10.28 9.39
CA GLU A 161 21.29 10.81 8.76
C GLU A 161 22.10 11.67 9.73
N ASP A 162 21.44 12.40 10.64
CA ASP A 162 22.09 13.26 11.63
C ASP A 162 22.75 12.47 12.78
N TYR A 163 22.39 11.18 12.96
CA TYR A 163 22.98 10.34 13.99
C TYR A 163 24.50 10.22 13.83
N GLY A 164 25.23 10.48 14.89
CA GLY A 164 26.69 10.40 14.92
C GLY A 164 27.41 11.62 14.37
N THR A 165 26.73 12.57 13.74
CA THR A 165 27.32 13.82 13.22
C THR A 165 27.06 15.01 14.15
N ARG A 166 25.88 15.08 14.77
CA ARG A 166 25.49 16.15 15.70
C ARG A 166 24.76 15.57 16.91
N PRO A 167 25.16 15.91 18.14
CA PRO A 167 24.41 15.55 19.34
C PRO A 167 23.21 16.50 19.49
N ALA A 168 22.09 16.19 18.85
CA ALA A 168 20.89 17.01 18.92
C ALA A 168 19.74 16.21 19.55
N LEU A 169 19.35 16.58 20.77
CA LEU A 169 18.23 15.96 21.48
C LEU A 169 16.93 16.02 20.65
N TRP A 170 16.69 17.13 19.96
CA TRP A 170 15.50 17.29 19.10
C TRP A 170 15.47 16.29 17.94
N SER A 171 16.61 15.97 17.32
CA SER A 171 16.69 14.93 16.30
C SER A 171 16.36 13.55 16.89
N ALA A 172 16.88 13.24 18.10
CA ALA A 172 16.56 11.98 18.78
C ALA A 172 15.07 11.87 19.16
N LEU A 173 14.46 12.96 19.66
CA LEU A 173 13.03 12.99 19.98
C LEU A 173 12.17 12.85 18.72
N SER A 174 12.51 13.57 17.64
CA SER A 174 11.80 13.48 16.37
C SER A 174 11.93 12.09 15.72
N PHE A 175 13.11 11.48 15.82
CA PHE A 175 13.34 10.11 15.39
C PHE A 175 12.48 9.14 16.19
N SER A 176 12.52 9.24 17.53
CA SER A 176 11.72 8.40 18.42
C SER A 176 10.22 8.51 18.09
N LEU A 177 9.71 9.73 17.89
CA LEU A 177 8.32 9.97 17.51
C LEU A 177 8.00 9.32 16.15
N ALA A 178 8.86 9.49 15.15
CA ALA A 178 8.66 8.88 13.83
C ALA A 178 8.63 7.34 13.91
N VAL A 179 9.52 6.74 14.71
CA VAL A 179 9.56 5.28 14.94
C VAL A 179 8.29 4.79 15.64
N MET A 180 7.84 5.48 16.70
CA MET A 180 6.62 5.11 17.41
C MET A 180 5.38 5.20 16.50
N LEU A 181 5.23 6.29 15.74
CA LEU A 181 4.14 6.46 14.78
C LEU A 181 4.22 5.42 13.65
N GLY A 182 5.43 5.02 13.23
CA GLY A 182 5.64 3.94 12.27
C GLY A 182 5.10 2.60 12.79
N PHE A 183 5.41 2.21 14.02
CA PHE A 183 4.89 0.98 14.64
C PHE A 183 3.38 1.05 14.89
N LEU A 184 2.85 2.19 15.28
CA LEU A 184 1.39 2.38 15.40
C LEU A 184 0.69 2.30 14.04
N SER A 185 1.40 2.63 12.95
CA SER A 185 0.86 2.52 11.59
C SER A 185 0.74 1.07 11.16
N HIS A 186 1.83 0.31 11.25
CA HIS A 186 1.86 -1.12 10.91
C HIS A 186 3.09 -1.82 11.49
N LEU A 187 2.92 -3.09 11.90
CA LEU A 187 4.03 -3.85 12.50
C LEU A 187 5.18 -4.16 11.54
N THR A 188 4.94 -4.17 10.23
CA THR A 188 6.01 -4.34 9.21
C THR A 188 7.01 -3.19 9.18
N PHE A 189 6.72 -2.08 9.87
CA PHE A 189 7.71 -1.04 10.16
C PHE A 189 8.98 -1.59 10.83
N ALA A 190 8.89 -2.76 11.46
CA ALA A 190 10.03 -3.49 12.01
C ALA A 190 11.16 -3.70 10.97
N PHE A 191 10.85 -3.86 9.69
CA PHE A 191 11.87 -3.97 8.63
C PHE A 191 12.69 -2.69 8.49
N ALA A 192 12.02 -1.54 8.48
CA ALA A 192 12.68 -0.24 8.42
C ALA A 192 13.47 0.04 9.72
N TYR A 193 12.84 -0.19 10.87
CA TYR A 193 13.49 0.05 12.17
C TYR A 193 14.72 -0.82 12.37
N PHE A 194 14.66 -2.11 12.02
CA PHE A 194 15.83 -2.99 12.07
C PHE A 194 16.97 -2.49 11.18
N GLY A 195 16.65 -2.05 9.96
CA GLY A 195 17.65 -1.43 9.07
C GLY A 195 18.28 -0.17 9.65
N LEU A 196 17.48 0.69 10.30
CA LEU A 196 17.96 1.90 10.97
C LEU A 196 18.88 1.58 12.15
N VAL A 197 18.49 0.61 12.98
CA VAL A 197 19.30 0.13 14.12
C VAL A 197 20.63 -0.42 13.63
N GLN A 198 20.65 -1.27 12.61
CA GLN A 198 21.88 -1.82 12.03
C GLN A 198 22.81 -0.70 11.51
N TRP A 199 22.24 0.28 10.82
CA TRP A 199 22.99 1.42 10.33
C TRP A 199 23.58 2.27 11.46
N MET A 200 22.80 2.55 12.52
CA MET A 200 23.28 3.29 13.70
C MET A 200 24.39 2.52 14.45
N LEU A 201 24.24 1.21 14.62
CA LEU A 201 25.27 0.35 15.23
C LEU A 201 26.54 0.32 14.38
N TRP A 202 26.41 0.29 13.05
CA TRP A 202 27.58 0.38 12.16
C TRP A 202 28.28 1.74 12.31
N LYS A 203 27.53 2.86 12.34
CA LYS A 203 28.11 4.20 12.60
C LYS A 203 28.83 4.25 13.95
N SER A 204 28.29 3.64 15.00
CA SER A 204 28.90 3.62 16.34
C SER A 204 30.26 2.91 16.41
N LYS A 205 30.54 2.01 15.47
CA LYS A 205 31.84 1.33 15.33
C LYS A 205 32.78 2.04 14.39
N ASN A 206 32.36 3.12 13.72
CA ASN A 206 33.16 3.79 12.70
C ASN A 206 33.72 5.11 13.22
N PRO A 207 35.07 5.28 13.28
CA PRO A 207 35.72 6.50 13.78
C PRO A 207 35.32 7.80 13.05
N ARG A 208 34.72 7.69 11.87
CA ARG A 208 34.22 8.86 11.13
C ARG A 208 33.01 9.52 11.79
N PHE A 209 32.38 8.86 12.76
CA PHE A 209 31.21 9.33 13.48
C PHE A 209 31.48 9.47 14.97
N PRO A 210 32.23 10.50 15.42
CA PRO A 210 32.71 10.62 16.80
C PRO A 210 31.58 10.76 17.82
N CYS A 211 30.41 11.23 17.39
CA CYS A 211 29.23 11.35 18.26
C CYS A 211 28.37 10.06 18.29
N ALA A 212 28.70 9.04 17.52
CA ALA A 212 27.98 7.76 17.49
C ALA A 212 28.54 6.82 18.59
N SER A 213 28.10 7.02 19.84
CA SER A 213 28.44 6.18 20.98
C SER A 213 27.25 5.31 21.39
N ILE A 214 27.50 4.28 22.22
CA ILE A 214 26.44 3.46 22.82
C ILE A 214 25.48 4.33 23.65
N ALA A 215 25.97 5.32 24.38
CA ALA A 215 25.12 6.24 25.14
C ALA A 215 24.21 7.05 24.21
N ASN A 216 24.73 7.57 23.10
CA ASN A 216 23.92 8.26 22.12
C ASN A 216 22.94 7.32 21.41
N PHE A 217 23.34 6.07 21.14
CA PHE A 217 22.42 5.05 20.62
C PHE A 217 21.23 4.81 21.55
N LEU A 218 21.46 4.74 22.86
CA LEU A 218 20.38 4.59 23.86
C LEU A 218 19.49 5.83 23.93
N VAL A 219 20.05 7.02 23.79
CA VAL A 219 19.24 8.27 23.71
C VAL A 219 18.29 8.24 22.52
N TRP A 220 18.73 7.74 21.38
CA TRP A 220 17.88 7.68 20.16
C TRP A 220 16.88 6.51 20.16
N ASN A 221 17.29 5.35 20.70
CA ASN A 221 16.52 4.13 20.60
C ASN A 221 15.83 3.71 21.91
N GLY A 222 16.19 4.29 23.04
CA GLY A 222 15.64 3.89 24.34
C GLY A 222 14.12 4.06 24.42
N ALA A 223 13.62 5.23 24.06
CA ALA A 223 12.16 5.46 24.05
C ALA A 223 11.43 4.60 23.03
N PRO A 224 11.87 4.44 21.77
CA PRO A 224 11.30 3.46 20.82
C PRO A 224 11.27 2.03 21.34
N LEU A 225 12.35 1.54 21.97
CA LEU A 225 12.43 0.18 22.47
C LEU A 225 11.49 -0.05 23.66
N LEU A 226 11.42 0.91 24.60
CA LEU A 226 10.45 0.86 25.71
C LEU A 226 9.01 0.87 25.19
N PHE A 227 8.72 1.74 24.23
CA PHE A 227 7.41 1.80 23.58
C PHE A 227 7.03 0.49 22.89
N LEU A 228 7.95 -0.08 22.10
CA LEU A 228 7.71 -1.36 21.42
C LEU A 228 7.51 -2.51 22.41
N SER A 229 8.27 -2.52 23.52
CA SER A 229 8.11 -3.49 24.59
C SER A 229 6.72 -3.38 25.27
N ALA A 230 6.29 -2.14 25.55
CA ALA A 230 4.96 -1.89 26.10
C ALA A 230 3.87 -2.31 25.10
N LEU A 231 3.99 -1.93 23.83
CA LEU A 231 3.05 -2.30 22.77
C LEU A 231 2.96 -3.83 22.59
N TYR A 232 4.11 -4.51 22.66
CA TYR A 232 4.16 -5.97 22.63
C TYR A 232 3.37 -6.59 23.79
N LEU A 233 3.61 -6.12 25.03
CA LEU A 233 2.97 -6.67 26.22
C LEU A 233 1.45 -6.37 26.27
N ILE A 234 1.03 -5.21 25.78
CA ILE A 234 -0.37 -4.76 25.87
C ILE A 234 -1.20 -5.30 24.70
N ASN A 235 -0.65 -5.33 23.49
CA ASN A 235 -1.44 -5.60 22.28
C ASN A 235 -0.88 -6.76 21.44
N ILE A 236 0.40 -6.70 20.98
CA ILE A 236 0.90 -7.59 19.94
C ILE A 236 0.84 -9.06 20.34
N ARG A 237 1.25 -9.41 21.57
CA ARG A 237 1.30 -10.82 22.06
C ARG A 237 -0.06 -11.52 22.10
N THR A 238 -1.14 -10.74 22.13
CA THR A 238 -2.52 -11.24 22.21
C THR A 238 -3.27 -11.04 20.90
N THR A 239 -2.63 -10.44 19.89
CA THR A 239 -3.24 -10.21 18.58
C THR A 239 -3.61 -11.52 17.91
N GLN A 240 -4.87 -11.64 17.55
CA GLN A 240 -5.41 -12.77 16.82
C GLN A 240 -5.25 -12.52 15.32
N HIS A 241 -4.82 -13.55 14.63
CA HIS A 241 -4.76 -13.55 13.18
C HIS A 241 -6.06 -14.18 12.68
N GLY A 242 -7.13 -13.38 12.65
CA GLY A 242 -8.42 -13.77 12.11
C GLY A 242 -8.52 -13.48 10.61
N GLY A 243 -9.41 -14.22 9.94
CA GLY A 243 -9.74 -14.03 8.53
C GLY A 243 -9.69 -15.32 7.74
N VAL A 244 -10.36 -15.32 6.60
CA VAL A 244 -10.22 -16.39 5.62
C VAL A 244 -8.91 -16.18 4.89
N TYR A 245 -7.87 -16.88 5.33
CA TYR A 245 -6.59 -16.85 4.65
C TYR A 245 -6.71 -17.60 3.32
N GLU A 246 -6.70 -16.88 2.20
CA GLU A 246 -6.40 -17.51 0.92
C GLU A 246 -5.02 -18.14 1.04
N ASN A 247 -4.90 -19.41 0.64
CA ASN A 247 -3.60 -20.10 0.55
C ASN A 247 -2.78 -19.45 -0.58
N ILE A 248 -2.10 -18.35 -0.28
CA ILE A 248 -1.21 -17.70 -1.25
C ILE A 248 0.06 -18.55 -1.36
N SER A 249 0.28 -19.10 -2.53
CA SER A 249 1.50 -19.88 -2.79
C SER A 249 2.72 -18.96 -2.76
N LEU A 250 3.86 -19.47 -2.27
CA LEU A 250 5.15 -18.77 -2.33
C LEU A 250 5.47 -18.31 -3.76
N SER A 251 5.13 -19.14 -4.77
CA SER A 251 5.31 -18.81 -6.19
C SER A 251 4.53 -17.54 -6.56
N ARG A 252 3.25 -17.42 -6.16
CA ARG A 252 2.45 -16.22 -6.42
C ARG A 252 3.07 -14.99 -5.75
N SER A 253 3.47 -15.08 -4.48
CA SER A 253 4.10 -13.97 -3.76
C SER A 253 5.42 -13.53 -4.43
N LEU A 254 6.25 -14.46 -4.89
CA LEU A 254 7.49 -14.15 -5.61
C LEU A 254 7.21 -13.45 -6.95
N HIS A 255 6.19 -13.91 -7.69
CA HIS A 255 5.79 -13.29 -8.95
C HIS A 255 5.29 -11.85 -8.72
N GLU A 256 4.47 -11.63 -7.70
CA GLU A 256 3.97 -10.30 -7.35
C GLU A 256 5.10 -9.35 -6.96
N VAL A 257 6.04 -9.79 -6.12
CA VAL A 257 7.22 -8.99 -5.72
C VAL A 257 8.12 -8.66 -6.91
N ALA A 258 8.24 -9.57 -7.87
CA ALA A 258 9.07 -9.36 -9.05
C ALA A 258 8.46 -8.39 -10.07
N THR A 259 7.14 -8.36 -10.20
CA THR A 259 6.45 -7.70 -11.31
C THR A 259 5.70 -6.44 -10.92
N LEU A 260 4.93 -6.47 -9.83
CA LEU A 260 4.04 -5.37 -9.44
C LEU A 260 4.75 -4.05 -9.13
N PRO A 261 5.98 -4.03 -8.53
CA PRO A 261 6.71 -2.77 -8.36
C PRO A 261 7.03 -2.06 -9.68
N LEU A 262 7.13 -2.80 -10.79
CA LEU A 262 7.30 -2.24 -12.13
C LEU A 262 5.97 -2.00 -12.88
N GLY A 263 4.84 -2.37 -12.27
CA GLY A 263 3.52 -2.31 -12.90
C GLY A 263 3.26 -3.42 -13.92
N LEU A 264 4.10 -4.46 -13.95
CA LEU A 264 4.00 -5.55 -14.93
C LEU A 264 2.92 -6.57 -14.53
N ALA A 265 2.46 -7.35 -15.51
CA ALA A 265 1.58 -8.48 -15.26
C ALA A 265 2.33 -9.61 -14.51
N THR A 266 1.63 -10.30 -13.62
CA THR A 266 2.19 -11.41 -12.82
C THR A 266 2.32 -12.72 -13.60
N THR A 267 1.89 -12.75 -14.85
CA THR A 267 1.91 -13.92 -15.75
C THR A 267 2.51 -13.56 -17.11
N GLY A 268 2.89 -14.55 -17.89
CA GLY A 268 3.39 -14.38 -19.25
C GLY A 268 4.71 -13.61 -19.36
N PRO A 269 4.88 -12.76 -20.39
CA PRO A 269 6.12 -12.01 -20.62
C PRO A 269 6.50 -11.08 -19.47
N GLY A 270 5.50 -10.55 -18.73
CA GLY A 270 5.72 -9.68 -17.57
C GLY A 270 6.54 -10.38 -16.49
N MET A 271 6.30 -11.67 -16.27
CA MET A 271 7.06 -12.47 -15.31
C MET A 271 8.55 -12.59 -15.68
N VAL A 272 8.86 -12.82 -16.95
CA VAL A 272 10.25 -12.93 -17.42
C VAL A 272 10.99 -11.61 -17.20
N VAL A 273 10.36 -10.49 -17.58
CA VAL A 273 10.93 -9.15 -17.36
C VAL A 273 11.11 -8.87 -15.86
N GLY A 274 10.13 -9.24 -15.03
CA GLY A 274 10.21 -9.10 -13.57
C GLY A 274 11.36 -9.91 -12.96
N LEU A 275 11.56 -11.17 -13.37
CA LEU A 275 12.67 -11.99 -12.90
C LEU A 275 14.03 -11.41 -13.31
N ILE A 276 14.18 -10.99 -14.56
CA ILE A 276 15.40 -10.30 -15.05
C ILE A 276 15.67 -9.07 -14.16
N PHE A 277 14.61 -8.34 -13.82
CA PHE A 277 14.70 -7.17 -12.96
C PHE A 277 15.12 -7.53 -11.53
N CYS A 278 14.63 -8.62 -10.94
CA CYS A 278 15.07 -9.10 -9.63
C CYS A 278 16.57 -9.41 -9.61
N PHE A 279 17.08 -10.11 -10.63
CA PHE A 279 18.52 -10.35 -10.78
C PHE A 279 19.31 -9.05 -10.89
N PHE A 280 18.77 -8.09 -11.63
CA PHE A 280 19.35 -6.76 -11.74
C PHE A 280 19.41 -6.05 -10.39
N VAL A 281 18.34 -6.09 -9.58
CA VAL A 281 18.29 -5.52 -8.21
C VAL A 281 19.33 -6.16 -7.32
N ILE A 282 19.44 -7.49 -7.34
CA ILE A 282 20.46 -8.23 -6.59
C ILE A 282 21.86 -7.75 -6.99
N ALA A 283 22.15 -7.68 -8.29
CA ALA A 283 23.44 -7.22 -8.81
C ALA A 283 23.77 -5.78 -8.38
N VAL A 284 22.75 -4.90 -8.40
CA VAL A 284 22.88 -3.50 -7.91
C VAL A 284 23.15 -3.46 -6.41
N THR A 285 22.43 -4.26 -5.64
CA THR A 285 22.60 -4.35 -4.18
C THR A 285 24.00 -4.85 -3.83
N LEU A 286 24.47 -5.91 -4.48
CA LEU A 286 25.82 -6.44 -4.32
C LEU A 286 26.90 -5.41 -4.71
N ARG A 287 26.63 -4.59 -5.73
CA ARG A 287 27.56 -3.53 -6.14
C ARG A 287 27.59 -2.36 -5.13
N LEU A 288 26.45 -2.02 -4.53
CA LEU A 288 26.37 -1.01 -3.46
C LEU A 288 27.19 -1.44 -2.22
N LEU A 289 27.25 -2.75 -1.92
CA LEU A 289 28.08 -3.31 -0.85
C LEU A 289 29.58 -3.02 -1.06
N ASN A 290 30.02 -2.85 -2.28
CA ASN A 290 31.42 -2.59 -2.64
C ASN A 290 31.75 -1.08 -2.74
N GLU A 291 30.83 -0.18 -2.37
CA GLU A 291 31.08 1.27 -2.33
C GLU A 291 31.37 1.75 -0.88
N PRO A 292 32.64 1.72 -0.40
CA PRO A 292 32.98 1.96 1.02
C PRO A 292 32.79 3.42 1.47
N LYS A 293 32.39 4.32 0.58
CA LYS A 293 32.27 5.77 0.87
C LYS A 293 30.90 6.22 1.36
N ASP A 294 29.85 5.47 1.04
CA ASP A 294 28.45 5.82 1.40
C ASP A 294 27.94 4.83 2.46
N ASP A 295 27.82 5.28 3.70
CA ASP A 295 27.39 4.45 4.84
C ASP A 295 25.90 4.06 4.80
N ARG A 296 25.07 4.75 4.01
CA ARG A 296 23.62 4.50 3.87
C ARG A 296 23.32 3.13 3.25
N TRP A 297 24.30 2.52 2.56
CA TRP A 297 24.13 1.18 1.99
C TRP A 297 23.73 0.14 3.05
N VAL A 298 24.17 0.30 4.31
CA VAL A 298 23.84 -0.62 5.41
C VAL A 298 22.32 -0.67 5.59
N PHE A 299 21.67 0.49 5.65
CA PHE A 299 20.21 0.56 5.74
C PHE A 299 19.54 -0.02 4.49
N PHE A 300 19.96 0.41 3.29
CA PHE A 300 19.33 0.00 2.04
C PHE A 300 19.41 -1.53 1.82
N VAL A 301 20.58 -2.13 2.08
CA VAL A 301 20.74 -3.58 1.96
C VAL A 301 19.90 -4.31 2.98
N THR A 302 19.92 -3.87 4.24
CA THR A 302 19.17 -4.53 5.31
C THR A 302 17.67 -4.53 5.04
N ILE A 303 17.10 -3.38 4.67
CA ILE A 303 15.65 -3.27 4.43
C ILE A 303 15.21 -4.01 3.17
N LEU A 304 16.08 -4.19 2.18
CA LEU A 304 15.78 -4.97 0.97
C LEU A 304 15.98 -6.47 1.18
N ALA A 305 17.03 -6.88 1.91
CA ALA A 305 17.36 -8.28 2.10
C ALA A 305 16.46 -8.97 3.15
N LEU A 306 16.15 -8.30 4.27
CA LEU A 306 15.42 -8.91 5.38
C LEU A 306 14.01 -9.38 5.02
N PRO A 307 13.16 -8.57 4.38
CA PRO A 307 11.82 -9.04 3.96
C PRO A 307 11.91 -10.14 2.90
N SER A 308 12.91 -10.07 2.01
CA SER A 308 13.12 -11.10 0.99
C SER A 308 13.50 -12.45 1.62
N ALA A 309 14.40 -12.44 2.63
CA ALA A 309 14.76 -13.62 3.38
C ALA A 309 13.57 -14.20 4.17
N LEU A 310 12.80 -13.32 4.84
CA LEU A 310 11.60 -13.71 5.56
C LEU A 310 10.52 -14.26 4.63
N LEU A 311 10.33 -13.69 3.43
CA LEU A 311 9.41 -14.23 2.43
C LEU A 311 9.73 -15.69 2.11
N VAL A 312 11.01 -16.02 1.93
CA VAL A 312 11.44 -17.39 1.65
C VAL A 312 11.17 -18.30 2.84
N VAL A 313 11.54 -17.88 4.06
CA VAL A 313 11.40 -18.69 5.30
C VAL A 313 9.94 -18.85 5.69
N VAL A 314 9.19 -17.74 5.77
CA VAL A 314 7.79 -17.73 6.21
C VAL A 314 6.88 -18.28 5.12
N GLY A 315 7.13 -17.96 3.85
CA GLY A 315 6.37 -18.49 2.73
C GLY A 315 6.50 -20.00 2.57
N ALA A 316 7.62 -20.59 3.00
CA ALA A 316 7.79 -22.04 3.05
C ALA A 316 7.01 -22.71 4.19
N THR A 317 6.68 -21.97 5.27
CA THR A 317 6.08 -22.52 6.49
C THR A 317 4.64 -22.06 6.76
N ALA A 318 4.32 -20.78 6.52
CA ALA A 318 3.11 -20.14 6.99
C ALA A 318 2.04 -19.84 5.95
N ARG A 319 2.26 -20.09 4.67
CA ARG A 319 1.29 -19.91 3.54
C ARG A 319 0.62 -18.53 3.42
N VAL A 320 1.09 -17.49 4.13
CA VAL A 320 0.47 -16.17 4.12
C VAL A 320 1.54 -15.08 4.02
N TRP A 321 1.80 -14.63 2.82
CA TRP A 321 2.62 -13.45 2.58
C TRP A 321 1.96 -12.56 1.51
N TYR A 322 1.50 -11.39 1.93
CA TYR A 322 0.96 -10.39 1.01
C TYR A 322 2.04 -9.37 0.63
N LEU A 323 2.06 -8.97 -0.63
CA LEU A 323 2.98 -7.94 -1.14
C LEU A 323 2.93 -6.63 -0.33
N ARG A 324 1.77 -6.29 0.21
CA ARG A 324 1.56 -5.11 1.06
C ARG A 324 2.48 -5.05 2.28
N TYR A 325 2.97 -6.20 2.76
CA TYR A 325 3.93 -6.26 3.88
C TYR A 325 5.35 -5.82 3.49
N ALA A 326 5.65 -5.75 2.20
CA ALA A 326 6.92 -5.28 1.66
C ALA A 326 6.85 -3.83 1.14
N LEU A 327 5.82 -3.04 1.50
CA LEU A 327 5.62 -1.73 0.90
C LEU A 327 6.74 -0.74 1.24
N ALA A 328 7.21 -0.69 2.50
CA ALA A 328 8.34 0.15 2.88
C ALA A 328 9.66 -0.28 2.19
N PRO A 329 10.03 -1.57 2.12
CA PRO A 329 11.10 -2.05 1.25
C PRO A 329 10.97 -1.63 -0.21
N ILE A 330 9.78 -1.74 -0.81
CA ILE A 330 9.53 -1.33 -2.21
C ILE A 330 9.74 0.17 -2.38
N ALA A 331 9.28 0.99 -1.43
CA ALA A 331 9.51 2.43 -1.46
C ALA A 331 11.01 2.76 -1.41
N VAL A 332 11.76 2.13 -0.51
CA VAL A 332 13.23 2.27 -0.44
C VAL A 332 13.90 1.78 -1.73
N PHE A 333 13.42 0.68 -2.29
CA PHE A 333 13.90 0.18 -3.58
C PHE A 333 13.76 1.24 -4.68
N TYR A 334 12.68 2.01 -4.78
CA TYR A 334 12.55 3.08 -5.78
C TYR A 334 13.60 4.18 -5.60
N ILE A 335 13.99 4.50 -4.38
CA ILE A 335 15.09 5.46 -4.13
C ILE A 335 16.41 4.89 -4.66
N VAL A 336 16.72 3.64 -4.32
CA VAL A 336 17.93 2.96 -4.79
C VAL A 336 17.94 2.84 -6.32
N LEU A 337 16.80 2.50 -6.93
CA LEU A 337 16.62 2.45 -8.38
C LEU A 337 16.90 3.80 -9.03
N ALA A 338 16.35 4.89 -8.48
CA ALA A 338 16.58 6.24 -8.98
C ALA A 338 18.08 6.60 -8.96
N ILE A 339 18.77 6.33 -7.85
CA ILE A 339 20.21 6.58 -7.72
C ILE A 339 20.98 5.76 -8.75
N PHE A 340 20.67 4.47 -8.88
CA PHE A 340 21.35 3.58 -9.82
C PHE A 340 21.16 4.04 -11.27
N LEU A 341 19.92 4.26 -11.69
CA LEU A 341 19.58 4.66 -13.06
C LEU A 341 20.26 5.99 -13.45
N CYS A 342 20.27 6.98 -12.54
CA CYS A 342 20.95 8.24 -12.78
C CYS A 342 22.47 8.09 -12.89
N ARG A 343 23.07 7.19 -12.11
CA ARG A 343 24.51 6.86 -12.24
C ARG A 343 24.82 6.23 -13.60
N GLN A 344 23.98 5.32 -14.11
CA GLN A 344 24.14 4.72 -15.43
C GLN A 344 23.97 5.77 -16.53
N TYR A 345 22.97 6.64 -16.41
CA TYR A 345 22.73 7.74 -17.35
C TYR A 345 23.97 8.63 -17.56
N ARG A 346 24.73 8.92 -16.48
CA ARG A 346 25.94 9.77 -16.57
C ARG A 346 27.17 9.05 -17.10
N ARG A 347 27.23 7.72 -17.09
CA ARG A 347 28.45 6.98 -17.41
C ARG A 347 28.69 6.84 -18.92
N HIS A 348 27.68 6.48 -19.69
CA HIS A 348 27.82 6.15 -21.12
C HIS A 348 26.47 6.12 -21.85
N LEU A 349 26.52 6.12 -23.21
CA LEU A 349 25.33 6.16 -24.05
C LEU A 349 24.37 4.96 -23.80
N ARG A 350 24.91 3.74 -23.62
CA ARG A 350 24.12 2.56 -23.23
C ARG A 350 23.36 2.76 -21.91
N GLY A 351 23.98 3.45 -20.95
CA GLY A 351 23.36 3.79 -19.68
C GLY A 351 22.17 4.75 -19.82
N LYS A 352 22.24 5.70 -20.77
CA LYS A 352 21.11 6.57 -21.11
C LYS A 352 19.93 5.78 -21.68
N PHE A 353 20.22 4.83 -22.55
CA PHE A 353 19.20 3.94 -23.10
C PHE A 353 18.54 3.09 -22.00
N VAL A 354 19.33 2.48 -21.10
CA VAL A 354 18.80 1.71 -19.95
C VAL A 354 17.92 2.60 -19.06
N TYR A 355 18.35 3.81 -18.74
CA TYR A 355 17.57 4.77 -17.95
C TYR A 355 16.19 5.01 -18.57
N VAL A 356 16.17 5.36 -19.87
CA VAL A 356 14.92 5.65 -20.58
C VAL A 356 14.04 4.40 -20.69
N ALA A 357 14.61 3.26 -21.06
CA ALA A 357 13.86 2.01 -21.22
C ALA A 357 13.19 1.56 -19.92
N VAL A 358 13.93 1.58 -18.80
CA VAL A 358 13.37 1.19 -17.49
C VAL A 358 12.25 2.15 -17.05
N LEU A 359 12.43 3.47 -17.23
CA LEU A 359 11.39 4.43 -16.90
C LEU A 359 10.16 4.30 -17.80
N LEU A 360 10.32 4.02 -19.09
CA LEU A 360 9.20 3.78 -20.01
C LEU A 360 8.40 2.54 -19.58
N VAL A 361 9.07 1.41 -19.31
CA VAL A 361 8.42 0.20 -18.81
C VAL A 361 7.67 0.49 -17.51
N PHE A 362 8.31 1.19 -16.57
CA PHE A 362 7.72 1.57 -15.30
C PHE A 362 6.47 2.45 -15.49
N PHE A 363 6.54 3.52 -16.27
CA PHE A 363 5.41 4.43 -16.45
C PHE A 363 4.25 3.82 -17.22
N ILE A 364 4.53 3.02 -18.25
CA ILE A 364 3.48 2.34 -19.02
C ILE A 364 2.78 1.31 -18.15
N GLY A 365 3.53 0.44 -17.47
CA GLY A 365 2.96 -0.61 -16.63
C GLY A 365 2.17 -0.06 -15.44
N ASN A 366 2.76 0.87 -14.67
CA ASN A 366 2.06 1.48 -13.54
C ASN A 366 0.88 2.36 -14.00
N GLY A 367 1.02 3.09 -15.11
CA GLY A 367 -0.06 3.90 -15.69
C GLY A 367 -1.28 3.05 -16.07
N TRP A 368 -1.06 1.91 -16.71
CA TRP A 368 -2.11 0.95 -17.04
C TRP A 368 -2.87 0.47 -15.78
N ARG A 369 -2.13 0.08 -14.73
CA ARG A 369 -2.72 -0.39 -13.48
C ARG A 369 -3.46 0.73 -12.73
N ILE A 370 -2.92 1.94 -12.69
CA ILE A 370 -3.62 3.09 -12.08
C ILE A 370 -4.90 3.40 -12.85
N ALA A 371 -4.87 3.36 -14.19
CA ALA A 371 -6.06 3.53 -15.00
C ALA A 371 -7.13 2.47 -14.67
N GLY A 372 -6.74 1.18 -14.59
CA GLY A 372 -7.63 0.10 -14.16
C GLY A 372 -8.22 0.34 -12.77
N LEU A 373 -7.41 0.75 -11.79
CA LEU A 373 -7.90 1.08 -10.44
C LEU A 373 -8.91 2.23 -10.45
N CYS A 374 -8.67 3.27 -11.25
CA CYS A 374 -9.55 4.44 -11.31
C CYS A 374 -10.85 4.19 -12.10
N THR A 375 -10.82 3.27 -13.08
CA THR A 375 -11.99 2.98 -13.93
C THR A 375 -12.86 1.85 -13.42
N VAL A 376 -12.24 0.77 -12.93
CA VAL A 376 -12.96 -0.41 -12.40
C VAL A 376 -13.20 -0.30 -10.89
N GLY A 377 -12.25 0.30 -10.15
CA GLY A 377 -12.37 0.44 -8.69
C GLY A 377 -12.09 -0.87 -7.93
N ARG A 378 -12.44 -0.87 -6.63
CA ARG A 378 -12.26 -2.02 -5.70
C ARG A 378 -13.49 -2.92 -5.61
N GLY A 379 -14.52 -2.60 -6.35
CA GLY A 379 -15.81 -3.25 -6.38
C GLY A 379 -16.93 -2.24 -6.65
N HIS A 380 -18.11 -2.74 -6.94
CA HIS A 380 -19.34 -1.95 -7.21
C HIS A 380 -20.44 -2.42 -6.27
N TYR A 381 -20.13 -2.46 -4.96
CA TYR A 381 -21.00 -3.05 -3.94
C TYR A 381 -22.30 -2.26 -3.77
N LEU A 382 -22.22 -0.93 -3.78
CA LEU A 382 -23.39 -0.08 -3.67
C LEU A 382 -24.29 -0.19 -4.91
N GLU A 383 -23.70 -0.30 -6.10
CA GLU A 383 -24.46 -0.51 -7.33
C GLU A 383 -25.20 -1.86 -7.29
N ALA A 384 -24.53 -2.93 -6.82
CA ALA A 384 -25.14 -4.24 -6.64
C ALA A 384 -26.33 -4.19 -5.64
N LEU A 385 -26.16 -3.49 -4.52
CA LEU A 385 -27.24 -3.34 -3.53
C LEU A 385 -28.42 -2.54 -4.08
N ARG A 386 -28.17 -1.48 -4.82
CA ARG A 386 -29.23 -0.70 -5.48
C ARG A 386 -29.99 -1.54 -6.50
N TYR A 387 -29.28 -2.32 -7.31
CA TYR A 387 -29.90 -3.25 -8.25
C TYR A 387 -30.81 -4.25 -7.54
N MET A 388 -30.33 -4.87 -6.45
CA MET A 388 -31.15 -5.78 -5.64
C MET A 388 -32.39 -5.07 -5.05
N ALA A 389 -32.23 -3.82 -4.59
CA ALA A 389 -33.33 -3.05 -4.02
C ALA A 389 -34.42 -2.70 -5.03
N GLU A 390 -34.04 -2.37 -6.26
CA GLU A 390 -34.94 -2.06 -7.36
C GLU A 390 -35.71 -3.30 -7.86
N HIS A 391 -35.08 -4.49 -7.76
CA HIS A 391 -35.67 -5.75 -8.27
C HIS A 391 -36.25 -6.65 -7.17
N THR A 392 -36.36 -6.15 -5.93
CA THR A 392 -37.03 -6.88 -4.84
C THR A 392 -38.37 -6.23 -4.50
N ALA A 393 -39.45 -6.98 -4.62
CA ALA A 393 -40.76 -6.56 -4.12
C ALA A 393 -40.74 -6.52 -2.57
N GLY A 394 -41.47 -5.56 -1.97
CA GLY A 394 -41.51 -5.39 -0.52
C GLY A 394 -40.24 -4.69 0.08
N ASP A 395 -40.19 -4.58 1.40
CA ASP A 395 -39.22 -3.74 2.09
C ASP A 395 -37.95 -4.48 2.56
N THR A 396 -37.94 -5.82 2.42
CA THR A 396 -36.82 -6.66 2.88
C THR A 396 -36.13 -7.36 1.72
N ILE A 397 -34.82 -7.13 1.59
CA ILE A 397 -33.93 -7.81 0.65
C ILE A 397 -33.22 -8.94 1.42
N ARG A 398 -33.55 -10.19 1.10
CA ARG A 398 -32.92 -11.37 1.69
C ARG A 398 -31.79 -11.84 0.77
N VAL A 399 -30.56 -11.89 1.32
CA VAL A 399 -29.32 -12.19 0.60
C VAL A 399 -28.60 -13.33 1.29
N THR A 400 -27.97 -14.19 0.51
CA THR A 400 -26.98 -15.19 0.99
C THR A 400 -25.78 -15.22 0.03
N GLY A 401 -24.78 -16.04 0.30
CA GLY A 401 -23.64 -16.17 -0.61
C GLY A 401 -22.60 -17.20 -0.15
N ASP A 402 -21.56 -17.34 -0.94
CA ASP A 402 -20.49 -18.31 -0.71
C ASP A 402 -19.43 -17.82 0.29
N HIS A 403 -19.24 -16.52 0.44
CA HIS A 403 -18.21 -15.91 1.29
C HIS A 403 -18.83 -15.05 2.40
N HIS A 404 -19.35 -15.72 3.45
CA HIS A 404 -20.11 -15.09 4.53
C HIS A 404 -19.46 -13.82 5.11
N ALA A 405 -18.19 -13.90 5.56
CA ALA A 405 -17.52 -12.80 6.24
C ALA A 405 -17.36 -11.55 5.33
N SER A 406 -16.99 -11.73 4.06
CA SER A 406 -16.83 -10.62 3.13
C SER A 406 -18.16 -9.95 2.80
N ILE A 407 -19.17 -10.75 2.50
CA ILE A 407 -20.49 -10.26 2.09
C ILE A 407 -21.13 -9.52 3.27
N THR A 408 -21.18 -10.10 4.46
CA THR A 408 -21.80 -9.47 5.65
C THR A 408 -21.10 -8.17 6.04
N THR A 409 -19.77 -8.12 6.01
CA THR A 409 -18.98 -6.90 6.24
C THR A 409 -19.38 -5.80 5.27
N THR A 410 -19.44 -6.13 3.98
CA THR A 410 -19.76 -5.17 2.92
C THR A 410 -21.22 -4.70 3.03
N LEU A 411 -22.16 -5.61 3.21
CA LEU A 411 -23.58 -5.30 3.41
C LEU A 411 -23.80 -4.41 4.64
N TRP A 412 -23.12 -4.69 5.74
CA TRP A 412 -23.21 -3.88 6.96
C TRP A 412 -22.88 -2.40 6.69
N PHE A 413 -21.86 -2.11 5.89
CA PHE A 413 -21.48 -0.74 5.57
C PHE A 413 -22.42 -0.10 4.57
N TYR A 414 -22.68 -0.77 3.44
CA TYR A 414 -23.40 -0.15 2.30
C TYR A 414 -24.90 -0.08 2.47
N ARG A 415 -25.53 -0.87 3.37
CA ARG A 415 -27.00 -0.79 3.64
C ARG A 415 -27.48 0.62 3.98
N ARG A 416 -26.62 1.44 4.60
CA ARG A 416 -26.95 2.84 4.96
C ARG A 416 -27.22 3.74 3.76
N TYR A 417 -26.77 3.35 2.57
CA TYR A 417 -26.93 4.09 1.31
C TYR A 417 -28.10 3.58 0.46
N VAL A 418 -28.88 2.65 0.98
CA VAL A 418 -30.10 2.10 0.34
C VAL A 418 -31.28 2.32 1.28
N PRO A 419 -31.75 3.57 1.43
CA PRO A 419 -32.85 3.89 2.34
C PRO A 419 -34.16 3.23 1.88
N GLY A 420 -35.05 2.92 2.83
CA GLY A 420 -36.36 2.32 2.54
C GLY A 420 -36.33 0.80 2.33
N LYS A 421 -35.17 0.15 2.38
CA LYS A 421 -35.06 -1.31 2.34
C LYS A 421 -34.27 -1.84 3.54
N SER A 422 -34.75 -2.93 4.12
CA SER A 422 -34.01 -3.71 5.11
C SER A 422 -33.21 -4.80 4.39
N ILE A 423 -31.89 -4.90 4.63
CA ILE A 423 -31.05 -5.92 4.03
C ILE A 423 -30.71 -6.94 5.11
N VAL A 424 -31.15 -8.18 4.89
CA VAL A 424 -30.94 -9.31 5.80
C VAL A 424 -30.06 -10.35 5.12
N TYR A 425 -28.97 -10.73 5.78
CA TYR A 425 -28.12 -11.83 5.32
C TYR A 425 -28.56 -13.12 5.99
N ASP A 426 -28.96 -14.10 5.21
CA ASP A 426 -29.39 -15.40 5.68
C ASP A 426 -28.23 -16.40 5.61
N VAL A 427 -27.88 -16.94 6.78
CA VAL A 427 -26.88 -18.01 6.89
C VAL A 427 -27.48 -19.34 6.44
N ASP A 428 -28.75 -19.59 6.83
CA ASP A 428 -29.50 -20.77 6.43
C ASP A 428 -30.10 -20.54 5.03
N ARG A 429 -29.56 -21.26 4.06
CA ARG A 429 -29.95 -21.17 2.65
C ARG A 429 -31.26 -21.91 2.34
N ASP A 430 -31.57 -22.93 3.17
CA ASP A 430 -32.66 -23.88 2.94
C ASP A 430 -33.83 -23.66 3.89
N GLY A 431 -33.86 -22.55 4.60
CA GLY A 431 -34.93 -22.17 5.52
C GLY A 431 -36.29 -22.04 4.82
N PRO A 432 -37.38 -21.86 5.62
CA PRO A 432 -38.76 -21.80 5.08
C PRO A 432 -38.99 -20.63 4.13
N GLU A 433 -38.24 -19.55 4.30
CA GLU A 433 -38.21 -18.40 3.37
C GLU A 433 -36.79 -18.26 2.79
N PRO A 434 -36.45 -18.94 1.71
CA PRO A 434 -35.12 -18.87 1.14
C PRO A 434 -34.80 -17.50 0.59
N PRO A 435 -33.50 -17.07 0.66
CA PRO A 435 -33.06 -15.79 0.15
C PRO A 435 -33.42 -15.58 -1.32
N ALA A 436 -33.83 -14.36 -1.66
CA ALA A 436 -34.11 -14.00 -3.04
C ALA A 436 -32.85 -13.84 -3.89
N TRP A 437 -31.73 -13.50 -3.23
CA TRP A 437 -30.47 -13.19 -3.87
C TRP A 437 -29.32 -14.06 -3.33
N PHE A 438 -28.43 -14.48 -4.24
CA PHE A 438 -27.21 -15.19 -3.93
C PHE A 438 -26.00 -14.44 -4.51
N ILE A 439 -24.98 -14.20 -3.71
CA ILE A 439 -23.74 -13.53 -4.12
C ILE A 439 -22.61 -14.55 -4.13
N VAL A 440 -21.91 -14.66 -5.26
CA VAL A 440 -20.60 -15.34 -5.36
C VAL A 440 -19.53 -14.26 -5.29
N ALA A 441 -18.67 -14.29 -4.28
CA ALA A 441 -17.59 -13.33 -4.09
C ALA A 441 -16.25 -13.93 -4.54
N LEU A 442 -15.74 -13.46 -5.68
CA LEU A 442 -14.52 -13.93 -6.29
C LEU A 442 -13.34 -13.01 -5.94
N ALA A 443 -12.19 -13.59 -5.61
CA ALA A 443 -10.96 -12.85 -5.38
C ALA A 443 -10.48 -12.12 -6.66
N PRO A 444 -9.68 -11.03 -6.53
CA PRO A 444 -9.11 -10.35 -7.69
C PRO A 444 -8.32 -11.32 -8.58
N GLY A 445 -8.58 -11.26 -9.88
CA GLY A 445 -7.95 -12.14 -10.86
C GLY A 445 -8.61 -13.52 -11.01
N ASP A 446 -9.65 -13.82 -10.24
CA ASP A 446 -10.50 -14.97 -10.49
C ASP A 446 -11.57 -14.59 -11.53
N HIS A 447 -11.39 -15.10 -12.74
CA HIS A 447 -12.25 -14.84 -13.90
C HIS A 447 -13.19 -16.01 -14.21
N ARG A 448 -13.55 -16.81 -13.18
CA ARG A 448 -14.54 -17.88 -13.40
C ARG A 448 -15.79 -17.33 -14.06
N GLU A 449 -16.23 -18.02 -15.10
CA GLU A 449 -17.50 -17.72 -15.77
C GLU A 449 -18.67 -18.01 -14.80
N PRO A 450 -19.77 -17.23 -14.90
CA PRO A 450 -20.98 -17.52 -14.15
C PRO A 450 -21.49 -18.92 -14.47
N GLY A 451 -21.47 -19.81 -13.49
CA GLY A 451 -22.03 -21.15 -13.57
C GLY A 451 -23.32 -21.27 -12.78
N PRO A 452 -24.09 -22.35 -12.95
CA PRO A 452 -25.30 -22.56 -12.14
C PRO A 452 -24.95 -22.69 -10.67
N VAL A 453 -25.68 -21.99 -9.81
CA VAL A 453 -25.59 -22.12 -8.36
C VAL A 453 -26.70 -23.03 -7.91
N THR A 454 -26.36 -24.27 -7.52
CA THR A 454 -27.28 -25.23 -6.94
C THR A 454 -27.00 -25.32 -5.45
N SER A 455 -27.85 -24.73 -4.64
CA SER A 455 -27.79 -24.77 -3.18
C SER A 455 -29.18 -25.18 -2.67
N GLY A 456 -29.57 -26.46 -2.92
CA GLY A 456 -30.92 -26.94 -2.64
C GLY A 456 -32.02 -26.32 -3.53
N ARG A 457 -31.74 -25.17 -4.16
CA ARG A 457 -32.61 -24.45 -5.08
C ARG A 457 -31.79 -23.85 -6.22
N GLU A 458 -32.45 -23.60 -7.37
CA GLU A 458 -31.80 -23.03 -8.54
C GLU A 458 -31.77 -21.50 -8.43
N TYR A 459 -30.59 -20.92 -8.66
CA TYR A 459 -30.39 -19.48 -8.84
C TYR A 459 -29.87 -19.22 -10.24
N THR A 460 -30.50 -18.24 -10.91
CA THR A 460 -30.09 -17.80 -12.26
C THR A 460 -29.17 -16.58 -12.15
N PHE A 461 -28.13 -16.58 -12.98
CA PHE A 461 -27.19 -15.45 -13.05
C PHE A 461 -27.90 -14.20 -13.57
N GLU A 462 -27.71 -13.09 -12.89
CA GLU A 462 -28.25 -11.77 -13.25
C GLU A 462 -27.16 -10.82 -13.75
N ARG A 463 -26.13 -10.58 -12.95
CA ARG A 463 -25.14 -9.56 -13.25
C ARG A 463 -23.81 -9.80 -12.55
N ALA A 464 -22.70 -9.34 -13.18
CA ALA A 464 -21.37 -9.28 -12.59
C ALA A 464 -20.99 -7.84 -12.23
N TYR A 465 -20.30 -7.69 -11.11
CA TYR A 465 -19.73 -6.44 -10.62
C TYR A 465 -18.24 -6.64 -10.41
N ASP A 466 -17.44 -6.05 -11.26
CA ASP A 466 -16.00 -6.30 -11.31
C ASP A 466 -15.24 -5.54 -10.22
N CYS A 467 -14.01 -5.98 -9.91
CA CYS A 467 -13.03 -5.30 -9.08
C CYS A 467 -11.66 -5.34 -9.74
N PHE A 468 -10.77 -4.43 -9.31
CA PHE A 468 -9.41 -4.33 -9.83
C PHE A 468 -8.38 -4.45 -8.68
N ASP A 469 -7.55 -5.49 -8.71
CA ASP A 469 -6.41 -5.79 -7.81
C ASP A 469 -6.69 -5.79 -6.29
N SER A 470 -7.83 -5.30 -5.82
CA SER A 470 -8.28 -5.37 -4.43
C SER A 470 -9.81 -5.38 -4.35
N GLY A 471 -10.38 -5.89 -3.26
CA GLY A 471 -11.81 -6.11 -3.13
C GLY A 471 -12.25 -7.47 -3.67
N TYR A 472 -13.53 -7.60 -3.99
CA TYR A 472 -14.12 -8.81 -4.52
C TYR A 472 -14.99 -8.50 -5.75
N ARG A 473 -14.84 -9.32 -6.79
CA ARG A 473 -15.80 -9.39 -7.89
C ARG A 473 -17.06 -10.08 -7.41
N TRP A 474 -18.22 -9.45 -7.52
CA TRP A 474 -19.48 -10.04 -7.17
C TRP A 474 -20.22 -10.55 -8.40
N LEU A 475 -20.59 -11.84 -8.40
CA LEU A 475 -21.57 -12.40 -9.31
C LEU A 475 -22.90 -12.48 -8.57
N LEU A 476 -23.89 -11.78 -9.08
CA LEU A 476 -25.22 -11.68 -8.49
C LEU A 476 -26.15 -12.66 -9.19
N TYR A 477 -26.84 -13.44 -8.37
CA TYR A 477 -27.83 -14.43 -8.83
C TYR A 477 -29.16 -14.17 -8.15
N ARG A 478 -30.24 -14.43 -8.88
CA ARG A 478 -31.60 -14.34 -8.39
C ARG A 478 -32.21 -15.74 -8.32
N ARG A 479 -32.99 -15.99 -7.28
CA ARG A 479 -33.71 -17.28 -7.12
C ARG A 479 -34.72 -17.44 -8.27
N SER A 480 -34.68 -18.58 -8.96
CA SER A 480 -35.67 -18.97 -9.96
C SER A 480 -37.03 -19.22 -9.28
N THR A 481 -38.04 -18.48 -9.65
CA THR A 481 -39.42 -18.79 -9.24
C THR A 481 -39.89 -19.99 -10.08
N ILE A 482 -40.14 -21.11 -9.43
CA ILE A 482 -40.57 -22.38 -10.06
C ILE A 482 -41.95 -22.24 -10.76
N ASP A 483 -42.64 -21.10 -10.63
CA ASP A 483 -44.04 -20.93 -11.05
C ASP A 483 -44.24 -20.59 -12.54
N GLU A 484 -43.19 -20.41 -13.36
CA GLU A 484 -43.34 -20.09 -14.78
C GLU A 484 -43.18 -21.28 -15.76
N GLN A 485 -42.90 -22.50 -15.27
CA GLN A 485 -42.81 -23.69 -16.15
C GLN A 485 -43.90 -24.76 -15.89
N GLY A 486 -45.07 -24.33 -15.41
CA GLY A 486 -46.28 -25.15 -15.39
C GLY A 486 -46.98 -25.28 -16.76
N GLY A 487 -46.31 -24.96 -17.87
CA GLY A 487 -46.85 -25.02 -19.23
C GLY A 487 -46.31 -26.21 -20.03
N SER A 488 -47.04 -27.34 -20.00
CA SER A 488 -47.14 -28.39 -21.05
C SER A 488 -45.82 -28.82 -21.73
N ARG A 489 -45.28 -29.97 -21.30
CA ARG A 489 -44.55 -30.83 -22.23
C ARG A 489 -45.52 -31.29 -23.35
N PRO A 490 -45.25 -31.00 -24.63
CA PRO A 490 -45.99 -31.69 -25.69
C PRO A 490 -45.53 -33.15 -25.70
N SER A 491 -46.48 -34.06 -25.51
CA SER A 491 -46.31 -35.50 -25.80
C SER A 491 -45.96 -35.61 -27.27
N LEU A 492 -44.75 -36.05 -27.54
CA LEU A 492 -44.32 -36.50 -28.86
C LEU A 492 -45.00 -37.86 -29.19
N PRO A 493 -45.45 -38.06 -30.42
CA PRO A 493 -46.14 -39.25 -30.86
C PRO A 493 -45.25 -40.49 -30.98
#